data_ff8ba7bf58d73f59e8bb76a2cd303960
#
_entry.id   ff8ba7bf58d73f59e8bb76a2cd303960
#
_cell.length_a   1.000
_cell.length_b   1.000
_cell.length_c   1.000
_cell.angle_alpha   90.00
_cell.angle_beta   90.00
_cell.angle_gamma   90.00
#
_symmetry.space_group_name_H-M   'P 1'
#
loop_
_entity.id
_entity.type
_entity.pdbx_description
1 polymer ?
#
loop_
_entity_poly.entity_id
_entity_poly.type
_entity_poly.pdbx_seq_one_letter_code
_entity_poly.pdbx_strand_id
1 'polypeptide(L)'
;MGLYLDERLQVFNAGDVGFRDLMRSATGTTLQTKTLAQYLVNAGGQVVYSNVSPGAAYFLDPEHFGHVHHRSGSFSSGGEKITDHRHLNVSHDLTGDLEATTRFCKDVVLEGNCSLGILWLANPDLTLHYQQPGSAEHLEALSATDQMVEMVSKAVQAARNEAEILFIVTSDHGHEVIGDSIHISQWLAANGLSHEIQAGDICVAGQGTSALLYATEHGKARLTEKLEHIQQQEWVAAVLDAEQLAQLGLPASRHLAMGIDMARFDTVNAYGVSGARWMVEDGEKGVAMHCGQHGGLGPQETHPFLFINHPAHAAATMTQRTSLVDIAPTILDFLSVPHEAMDGQSLLK
;
A
#
# COMPACT_ATOMS: atom_id res chain seq x y z
N MET A 1 -5.03 -9.34 6.08
CA MET A 1 -6.24 -9.73 5.29
C MET A 1 -6.82 -11.03 5.80
N GLY A 2 -8.15 -11.16 5.89
CA GLY A 2 -8.84 -12.42 6.25
C GLY A 2 -9.15 -13.27 5.03
N LEU A 3 -8.77 -14.54 5.06
CA LEU A 3 -9.07 -15.51 4.02
C LEU A 3 -9.77 -16.73 4.62
N TYR A 4 -10.66 -17.36 3.84
CA TYR A 4 -11.32 -18.61 4.22
C TYR A 4 -10.56 -19.80 3.60
N LEU A 5 -9.82 -20.50 4.44
CA LEU A 5 -8.99 -21.64 4.09
C LEU A 5 -9.24 -22.79 5.07
N ASP A 6 -9.22 -24.03 4.58
CA ASP A 6 -9.37 -25.21 5.41
C ASP A 6 -10.62 -25.17 6.32
N GLU A 7 -11.75 -24.72 5.72
CA GLU A 7 -13.06 -24.62 6.37
C GLU A 7 -13.16 -23.61 7.53
N ARG A 8 -12.20 -22.67 7.66
CA ARG A 8 -12.22 -21.62 8.68
C ARG A 8 -11.65 -20.28 8.17
N LEU A 9 -12.03 -19.21 8.84
CA LEU A 9 -11.43 -17.89 8.63
C LEU A 9 -10.08 -17.81 9.34
N GLN A 10 -9.10 -17.26 8.63
CA GLN A 10 -7.76 -17.01 9.14
C GLN A 10 -7.25 -15.66 8.66
N VAL A 11 -6.40 -15.01 9.46
CA VAL A 11 -5.78 -13.73 9.10
C VAL A 11 -4.35 -13.99 8.65
N PHE A 12 -3.97 -13.37 7.55
CA PHE A 12 -2.63 -13.45 6.97
C PHE A 12 -2.05 -12.06 6.78
N ASN A 13 -0.75 -11.94 6.96
CA ASN A 13 -0.02 -10.71 6.66
C ASN A 13 0.11 -10.56 5.13
N ALA A 14 -0.50 -9.53 4.57
CA ALA A 14 -0.43 -9.23 3.15
C ALA A 14 0.97 -8.78 2.68
N GLY A 15 1.84 -8.37 3.62
CA GLY A 15 3.23 -8.01 3.34
C GLY A 15 4.17 -9.19 3.13
N ASP A 16 3.73 -10.43 3.43
CA ASP A 16 4.59 -11.61 3.36
C ASP A 16 4.85 -12.08 1.92
N VAL A 17 6.02 -12.65 1.70
CA VAL A 17 6.43 -13.22 0.40
C VAL A 17 5.44 -14.25 -0.13
N GLY A 18 4.89 -15.09 0.75
CA GLY A 18 3.98 -16.19 0.39
C GLY A 18 2.51 -15.77 0.23
N PHE A 19 2.17 -14.52 0.52
CA PHE A 19 0.76 -14.09 0.53
C PHE A 19 0.08 -14.23 -0.84
N ARG A 20 0.80 -13.98 -1.94
CA ARG A 20 0.33 -14.19 -3.30
C ARG A 20 -0.19 -15.62 -3.54
N ASP A 21 0.57 -16.62 -3.10
CA ASP A 21 0.20 -18.03 -3.28
C ASP A 21 -0.97 -18.44 -2.39
N LEU A 22 -1.07 -17.86 -1.18
CA LEU A 22 -2.24 -18.00 -0.32
C LEU A 22 -3.50 -17.43 -0.97
N MET A 23 -3.42 -16.23 -1.56
CA MET A 23 -4.54 -15.63 -2.30
C MET A 23 -5.00 -16.54 -3.43
N ARG A 24 -4.07 -17.04 -4.25
CA ARG A 24 -4.39 -17.95 -5.35
C ARG A 24 -5.05 -19.23 -4.86
N SER A 25 -4.57 -19.80 -3.76
CA SER A 25 -5.16 -20.99 -3.13
C SER A 25 -6.57 -20.73 -2.59
N ALA A 26 -6.81 -19.56 -1.99
CA ALA A 26 -8.09 -19.22 -1.36
C ALA A 26 -9.17 -18.81 -2.39
N THR A 27 -8.79 -18.13 -3.47
CA THR A 27 -9.73 -17.45 -4.37
C THR A 27 -9.64 -17.92 -5.83
N GLY A 28 -8.67 -18.77 -6.15
CA GLY A 28 -8.40 -19.28 -7.52
C GLY A 28 -7.61 -18.31 -8.40
N THR A 29 -7.40 -17.08 -7.95
CA THR A 29 -6.65 -16.05 -8.67
C THR A 29 -5.88 -15.16 -7.69
N THR A 30 -4.85 -14.48 -8.15
CA THR A 30 -4.11 -13.53 -7.32
C THR A 30 -4.82 -12.17 -7.25
N LEU A 31 -5.19 -11.64 -8.41
CA LEU A 31 -5.96 -10.41 -8.57
C LEU A 31 -7.14 -10.64 -9.51
N GLN A 32 -8.23 -9.92 -9.30
CA GLN A 32 -9.42 -9.98 -10.17
C GLN A 32 -9.34 -8.97 -11.32
N THR A 33 -8.48 -7.96 -11.20
CA THR A 33 -8.25 -6.92 -12.21
C THR A 33 -6.88 -7.10 -12.85
N LYS A 34 -6.74 -6.67 -14.11
CA LYS A 34 -5.47 -6.69 -14.82
C LYS A 34 -4.50 -5.68 -14.19
N THR A 35 -3.24 -6.06 -14.10
CA THR A 35 -2.15 -5.15 -13.71
C THR A 35 -1.65 -4.33 -14.90
N LEU A 36 -0.94 -3.23 -14.63
CA LEU A 36 -0.24 -2.48 -15.68
C LEU A 36 0.75 -3.37 -16.44
N ALA A 37 1.47 -4.25 -15.75
CA ALA A 37 2.36 -5.22 -16.39
C ALA A 37 1.64 -6.08 -17.43
N GLN A 38 0.42 -6.52 -17.15
CA GLN A 38 -0.39 -7.32 -18.08
C GLN A 38 -0.83 -6.51 -19.31
N TYR A 39 -1.19 -5.23 -19.14
CA TYR A 39 -1.50 -4.35 -20.27
C TYR A 39 -0.29 -4.10 -21.17
N LEU A 40 0.90 -4.02 -20.57
CA LEU A 40 2.13 -3.63 -21.24
C LEU A 40 2.94 -4.80 -21.83
N VAL A 41 2.51 -6.04 -21.67
CA VAL A 41 3.27 -7.23 -22.12
C VAL A 41 3.68 -7.19 -23.60
N ASN A 42 2.84 -6.62 -24.45
CA ASN A 42 3.10 -6.43 -25.88
C ASN A 42 3.39 -4.96 -26.27
N ALA A 43 3.58 -4.09 -25.28
CA ALA A 43 3.74 -2.65 -25.46
C ALA A 43 5.03 -2.15 -24.78
N GLY A 44 6.10 -2.94 -24.79
CA GLY A 44 7.41 -2.59 -24.24
C GLY A 44 7.65 -3.05 -22.80
N GLY A 45 6.63 -3.57 -22.11
CA GLY A 45 6.77 -4.20 -20.80
C GLY A 45 6.94 -3.26 -19.61
N GLN A 46 7.00 -3.87 -18.44
CA GLN A 46 7.18 -3.21 -17.14
C GLN A 46 8.43 -3.72 -16.43
N VAL A 47 9.14 -2.82 -15.75
CA VAL A 47 10.24 -3.16 -14.83
C VAL A 47 10.03 -2.47 -13.49
N VAL A 48 10.00 -3.24 -12.42
CA VAL A 48 9.85 -2.76 -11.05
C VAL A 48 11.17 -2.91 -10.30
N TYR A 49 11.61 -1.86 -9.62
CA TYR A 49 12.61 -1.88 -8.56
C TYR A 49 11.93 -1.50 -7.26
N SER A 50 11.96 -2.37 -6.27
CA SER A 50 11.24 -2.10 -5.02
C SER A 50 11.99 -2.60 -3.79
N ASN A 51 11.94 -1.80 -2.72
CA ASN A 51 12.50 -2.13 -1.40
C ASN A 51 11.43 -2.15 -0.30
N VAL A 52 10.15 -1.98 -0.63
CA VAL A 52 9.01 -2.04 0.32
C VAL A 52 8.77 -3.48 0.82
N SER A 53 7.64 -3.74 1.47
CA SER A 53 7.26 -5.11 1.84
C SER A 53 7.14 -6.02 0.59
N PRO A 54 7.55 -7.29 0.67
CA PRO A 54 7.48 -8.21 -0.48
C PRO A 54 6.06 -8.37 -1.04
N GLY A 55 5.06 -8.43 -0.17
CA GLY A 55 3.67 -8.51 -0.59
C GLY A 55 3.29 -7.35 -1.50
N ALA A 56 3.50 -6.10 -1.08
CA ALA A 56 3.21 -4.93 -1.90
C ALA A 56 3.96 -4.95 -3.24
N ALA A 57 5.28 -5.21 -3.21
CA ALA A 57 6.10 -5.24 -4.41
C ALA A 57 5.63 -6.28 -5.44
N TYR A 58 5.31 -7.50 -5.00
CA TYR A 58 4.93 -8.58 -5.91
C TYR A 58 3.49 -8.45 -6.44
N PHE A 59 2.61 -7.72 -5.75
CA PHE A 59 1.26 -7.45 -6.27
C PHE A 59 1.22 -6.42 -7.41
N LEU A 60 2.32 -5.71 -7.68
CA LEU A 60 2.44 -4.91 -8.92
C LEU A 60 2.48 -5.78 -10.17
N ASP A 61 2.98 -7.02 -10.06
CA ASP A 61 3.03 -7.99 -11.16
C ASP A 61 3.05 -9.42 -10.63
N PRO A 62 1.95 -9.92 -10.06
CA PRO A 62 1.93 -11.23 -9.40
C PRO A 62 2.05 -12.40 -10.37
N GLU A 63 1.78 -12.21 -11.65
CA GLU A 63 1.81 -13.23 -12.69
C GLU A 63 3.06 -13.13 -13.60
N HIS A 64 4.00 -12.23 -13.26
CA HIS A 64 5.29 -12.08 -13.93
C HIS A 64 5.21 -11.76 -15.44
N PHE A 65 4.34 -10.83 -15.82
CA PHE A 65 4.33 -10.30 -17.20
C PHE A 65 5.55 -9.42 -17.49
N GLY A 66 6.08 -8.72 -16.49
CA GLY A 66 7.29 -7.90 -16.54
C GLY A 66 8.39 -8.43 -15.63
N HIS A 67 9.31 -7.55 -15.26
CA HIS A 67 10.41 -7.85 -14.34
C HIS A 67 10.15 -7.19 -12.99
N VAL A 68 10.42 -7.92 -11.91
CA VAL A 68 10.37 -7.39 -10.54
C VAL A 68 11.72 -7.62 -9.85
N HIS A 69 12.42 -6.54 -9.54
CA HIS A 69 13.66 -6.55 -8.76
C HIS A 69 13.35 -6.15 -7.32
N HIS A 70 13.52 -7.10 -6.41
CA HIS A 70 13.25 -6.91 -4.98
C HIS A 70 14.28 -7.66 -4.13
N ARG A 71 14.60 -7.12 -2.92
CA ARG A 71 15.58 -7.72 -2.01
C ARG A 71 15.24 -9.16 -1.57
N SER A 72 13.94 -9.49 -1.46
CA SER A 72 13.49 -10.85 -1.08
C SER A 72 13.49 -11.84 -2.25
N GLY A 73 13.66 -11.36 -3.47
CA GLY A 73 13.73 -12.18 -4.69
C GLY A 73 13.44 -11.31 -5.91
N SER A 74 14.28 -11.45 -6.93
CA SER A 74 14.08 -10.80 -8.23
C SER A 74 13.64 -11.84 -9.25
N PHE A 75 12.71 -11.44 -10.13
CA PHE A 75 12.11 -12.34 -11.13
C PHE A 75 12.11 -11.67 -12.49
N SER A 76 12.42 -12.44 -13.54
CA SER A 76 12.25 -12.01 -14.91
C SER A 76 10.80 -12.12 -15.36
N SER A 77 10.47 -11.54 -16.50
CA SER A 77 9.26 -11.86 -17.23
C SER A 77 9.21 -13.38 -17.48
N GLY A 78 8.04 -13.97 -17.20
CA GLY A 78 7.85 -15.42 -17.20
C GLY A 78 8.16 -16.12 -15.87
N GLY A 79 8.58 -15.37 -14.83
CA GLY A 79 8.69 -15.85 -13.45
C GLY A 79 9.97 -16.61 -13.11
N GLU A 80 11.01 -16.58 -13.97
CA GLU A 80 12.31 -17.16 -13.62
C GLU A 80 13.00 -16.32 -12.56
N LYS A 81 13.46 -16.98 -11.48
CA LYS A 81 14.19 -16.31 -10.41
C LYS A 81 15.57 -15.87 -10.88
N ILE A 82 15.85 -14.58 -10.77
CA ILE A 82 17.15 -13.97 -11.07
C ILE A 82 18.09 -14.25 -9.88
N THR A 83 19.21 -14.94 -10.12
CA THR A 83 20.17 -15.32 -9.09
C THR A 83 21.58 -14.76 -9.33
N ASP A 84 21.80 -14.11 -10.47
CA ASP A 84 23.06 -13.47 -10.85
C ASP A 84 23.14 -12.01 -10.34
N HIS A 85 24.10 -11.25 -10.84
CA HIS A 85 24.33 -9.84 -10.49
C HIS A 85 23.13 -8.91 -10.72
N ARG A 86 22.13 -9.33 -11.47
CA ARG A 86 20.88 -8.58 -11.70
C ARG A 86 19.91 -8.71 -10.53
N HIS A 87 20.07 -9.67 -9.64
CA HIS A 87 19.30 -9.76 -8.40
C HIS A 87 19.49 -8.48 -7.57
N LEU A 88 18.40 -7.90 -7.06
CA LEU A 88 18.46 -6.74 -6.17
C LEU A 88 18.80 -7.19 -4.75
N ASN A 89 20.09 -7.26 -4.46
CA ASN A 89 20.59 -7.63 -3.12
C ASN A 89 20.94 -6.36 -2.33
N VAL A 90 19.95 -5.78 -1.68
CA VAL A 90 20.07 -4.52 -0.93
C VAL A 90 19.53 -4.66 0.49
N SER A 91 19.97 -3.81 1.40
CA SER A 91 19.45 -3.71 2.76
C SER A 91 18.03 -3.08 2.79
N HIS A 92 17.27 -3.36 3.85
CA HIS A 92 15.95 -2.75 4.05
C HIS A 92 16.10 -1.48 4.89
N ASP A 93 16.67 -0.44 4.29
CA ASP A 93 16.98 0.86 4.90
C ASP A 93 17.25 1.91 3.81
N LEU A 94 17.62 3.13 4.20
CA LEU A 94 18.00 4.21 3.29
C LEU A 94 19.14 3.87 2.34
N THR A 95 20.11 3.06 2.80
CA THR A 95 21.23 2.62 1.96
C THR A 95 20.74 1.72 0.84
N GLY A 96 19.86 0.77 1.17
CA GLY A 96 19.25 -0.11 0.17
C GLY A 96 18.35 0.64 -0.80
N ASP A 97 17.61 1.65 -0.35
CA ASP A 97 16.84 2.53 -1.22
C ASP A 97 17.72 3.31 -2.20
N LEU A 98 18.87 3.82 -1.73
CA LEU A 98 19.84 4.51 -2.59
C LEU A 98 20.45 3.58 -3.63
N GLU A 99 20.81 2.34 -3.25
CA GLU A 99 21.33 1.35 -4.19
C GLU A 99 20.28 0.95 -5.23
N ALA A 100 19.03 0.74 -4.81
CA ALA A 100 17.90 0.45 -5.71
C ALA A 100 17.68 1.61 -6.68
N THR A 101 17.72 2.86 -6.20
CA THR A 101 17.59 4.07 -7.02
C THR A 101 18.71 4.17 -8.06
N THR A 102 19.97 3.93 -7.63
CA THR A 102 21.14 3.99 -8.52
C THR A 102 21.01 2.99 -9.66
N ARG A 103 20.59 1.77 -9.34
CA ARG A 103 20.36 0.72 -10.35
C ARG A 103 19.18 1.05 -11.25
N PHE A 104 18.07 1.52 -10.70
CA PHE A 104 16.91 1.96 -11.47
C PHE A 104 17.26 3.07 -12.48
N CYS A 105 18.01 4.09 -12.05
CA CYS A 105 18.47 5.15 -12.93
C CYS A 105 19.28 4.60 -14.11
N LYS A 106 20.20 3.67 -13.85
CA LYS A 106 21.04 3.07 -14.89
C LYS A 106 20.24 2.12 -15.77
N ASP A 107 19.64 1.09 -15.16
CA ASP A 107 19.12 -0.08 -15.87
C ASP A 107 17.77 0.20 -16.54
N VAL A 108 16.99 1.17 -16.00
CA VAL A 108 15.63 1.49 -16.48
C VAL A 108 15.61 2.81 -17.23
N VAL A 109 16.12 3.89 -16.63
CA VAL A 109 15.97 5.23 -17.20
C VAL A 109 16.97 5.49 -18.34
N LEU A 110 18.25 5.13 -18.15
CA LEU A 110 19.33 5.45 -19.11
C LEU A 110 19.54 4.35 -20.17
N GLU A 111 19.50 3.09 -19.77
CA GLU A 111 19.74 1.94 -20.64
C GLU A 111 18.44 1.19 -21.01
N GLY A 112 17.30 1.58 -20.39
CA GLY A 112 16.07 0.82 -20.37
C GLY A 112 15.41 0.65 -21.72
N ASN A 113 14.78 -0.54 -21.84
CA ASN A 113 13.98 -0.95 -22.98
C ASN A 113 12.57 -1.33 -22.51
N CYS A 114 12.02 -0.64 -21.53
CA CYS A 114 10.66 -0.86 -21.05
C CYS A 114 9.80 0.41 -21.20
N SER A 115 8.50 0.23 -21.32
CA SER A 115 7.54 1.33 -21.41
C SER A 115 7.17 1.90 -20.05
N LEU A 116 7.27 1.09 -18.99
CA LEU A 116 6.98 1.52 -17.62
C LEU A 116 8.07 1.05 -16.66
N GLY A 117 8.74 2.03 -16.02
CA GLY A 117 9.63 1.81 -14.90
C GLY A 117 8.95 2.23 -13.60
N ILE A 118 8.97 1.39 -12.57
CA ILE A 118 8.48 1.71 -11.23
C ILE A 118 9.63 1.57 -10.24
N LEU A 119 9.92 2.65 -9.52
CA LEU A 119 10.80 2.64 -8.35
C LEU A 119 9.95 2.87 -7.10
N TRP A 120 9.95 1.90 -6.17
CA TRP A 120 9.18 2.00 -4.93
C TRP A 120 10.11 1.85 -3.73
N LEU A 121 10.37 2.95 -3.05
CA LEU A 121 11.29 3.06 -1.93
C LEU A 121 10.59 2.67 -0.62
N ALA A 122 11.35 2.10 0.33
CA ALA A 122 10.84 1.76 1.65
C ALA A 122 10.72 3.00 2.55
N ASN A 123 11.56 4.01 2.34
CA ASN A 123 11.54 5.24 3.14
C ASN A 123 10.84 6.39 2.40
N PRO A 124 10.22 7.34 3.14
CA PRO A 124 10.25 7.54 4.61
C PRO A 124 9.29 6.66 5.43
N ASP A 125 8.43 5.83 4.82
CA ASP A 125 7.44 4.99 5.49
C ASP A 125 8.09 4.09 6.57
N LEU A 126 9.12 3.32 6.19
CA LEU A 126 9.83 2.44 7.11
C LEU A 126 10.38 3.19 8.33
N THR A 127 10.93 4.38 8.15
CA THR A 127 11.42 5.21 9.25
C THR A 127 10.26 5.66 10.14
N LEU A 128 9.15 6.07 9.57
CA LEU A 128 7.99 6.57 10.31
C LEU A 128 7.32 5.50 11.18
N HIS A 129 7.39 4.24 10.82
CA HIS A 129 6.92 3.15 11.68
C HIS A 129 7.70 3.01 13.00
N TYR A 130 8.91 3.58 13.09
CA TYR A 130 9.77 3.49 14.28
C TYR A 130 10.14 4.84 14.88
N GLN A 131 9.91 5.94 14.17
CA GLN A 131 10.27 7.30 14.57
C GLN A 131 9.05 8.21 14.55
N GLN A 132 9.09 9.24 15.40
CA GLN A 132 7.97 10.18 15.47
C GLN A 132 7.95 11.10 14.23
N PRO A 133 6.78 11.35 13.63
CA PRO A 133 6.64 12.37 12.61
C PRO A 133 7.15 13.73 13.09
N GLY A 134 8.02 14.37 12.29
CA GLY A 134 8.71 15.61 12.62
C GLY A 134 10.04 15.46 13.34
N SER A 135 10.43 14.24 13.77
CA SER A 135 11.76 14.00 14.38
C SER A 135 12.91 14.24 13.41
N ALA A 136 14.11 14.35 13.93
CA ALA A 136 15.33 14.53 13.12
C ALA A 136 15.51 13.35 12.16
N GLU A 137 15.28 12.13 12.62
CA GLU A 137 15.39 10.90 11.83
C GLU A 137 14.36 10.83 10.70
N HIS A 138 13.12 11.28 10.95
CA HIS A 138 12.11 11.40 9.89
C HIS A 138 12.51 12.44 8.84
N LEU A 139 12.96 13.63 9.27
CA LEU A 139 13.40 14.69 8.35
C LEU A 139 14.64 14.29 7.54
N GLU A 140 15.56 13.55 8.14
CA GLU A 140 16.71 12.98 7.43
C GLU A 140 16.27 11.96 6.37
N ALA A 141 15.34 11.03 6.71
CA ALA A 141 14.81 10.05 5.77
C ALA A 141 14.08 10.74 4.61
N LEU A 142 13.28 11.76 4.90
CA LEU A 142 12.58 12.54 3.88
C LEU A 142 13.57 13.26 2.96
N SER A 143 14.61 13.90 3.51
CA SER A 143 15.65 14.58 2.74
C SER A 143 16.45 13.59 1.87
N ALA A 144 16.76 12.41 2.38
CA ALA A 144 17.45 11.37 1.60
C ALA A 144 16.58 10.86 0.46
N THR A 145 15.29 10.65 0.70
CA THR A 145 14.34 10.23 -0.34
C THR A 145 14.17 11.32 -1.42
N ASP A 146 14.11 12.60 -1.04
CA ASP A 146 14.06 13.73 -1.98
C ASP A 146 15.31 13.77 -2.88
N GLN A 147 16.50 13.51 -2.32
CA GLN A 147 17.75 13.37 -3.10
C GLN A 147 17.68 12.19 -4.09
N MET A 148 17.05 11.09 -3.73
CA MET A 148 16.84 9.95 -4.65
C MET A 148 15.89 10.34 -5.79
N VAL A 149 14.84 11.09 -5.51
CA VAL A 149 13.94 11.66 -6.54
C VAL A 149 14.73 12.61 -7.47
N GLU A 150 15.62 13.45 -6.92
CA GLU A 150 16.52 14.30 -7.72
C GLU A 150 17.44 13.47 -8.62
N MET A 151 17.99 12.34 -8.14
CA MET A 151 18.79 11.42 -8.96
C MET A 151 18.00 10.88 -10.15
N VAL A 152 16.76 10.43 -9.92
CA VAL A 152 15.89 9.95 -11.01
C VAL A 152 15.58 11.08 -12.00
N SER A 153 15.25 12.27 -11.50
CA SER A 153 14.98 13.45 -12.34
C SER A 153 16.17 13.81 -13.24
N LYS A 154 17.38 13.79 -12.69
CA LYS A 154 18.62 14.01 -13.47
C LYS A 154 18.85 12.92 -14.51
N ALA A 155 18.54 11.66 -14.17
CA ALA A 155 18.66 10.57 -15.14
C ALA A 155 17.64 10.72 -16.28
N VAL A 156 16.39 11.12 -15.98
CA VAL A 156 15.36 11.42 -16.98
C VAL A 156 15.82 12.53 -17.92
N GLN A 157 16.38 13.65 -17.39
CA GLN A 157 16.89 14.74 -18.20
C GLN A 157 18.09 14.34 -19.08
N ALA A 158 18.87 13.35 -18.65
CA ALA A 158 20.00 12.83 -19.42
C ALA A 158 19.61 11.73 -20.42
N ALA A 159 18.39 11.22 -20.35
CA ALA A 159 17.92 10.18 -21.25
C ALA A 159 17.77 10.69 -22.69
N ARG A 160 18.04 9.83 -23.68
CA ARG A 160 17.99 10.21 -25.10
C ARG A 160 16.60 10.60 -25.58
N ASN A 161 15.58 10.11 -24.92
CA ASN A 161 14.15 10.31 -25.22
C ASN A 161 13.43 11.09 -24.13
N GLU A 162 14.10 12.01 -23.45
CA GLU A 162 13.51 12.81 -22.36
C GLU A 162 12.12 13.38 -22.70
N ALA A 163 11.95 13.90 -23.93
CA ALA A 163 10.67 14.46 -24.38
C ALA A 163 9.53 13.43 -24.50
N GLU A 164 9.83 12.14 -24.42
CA GLU A 164 8.88 11.03 -24.48
C GLU A 164 8.65 10.38 -23.11
N ILE A 165 9.24 10.94 -22.04
CA ILE A 165 9.12 10.38 -20.68
C ILE A 165 8.10 11.18 -19.88
N LEU A 166 7.07 10.49 -19.38
CA LEU A 166 6.19 10.97 -18.33
C LEU A 166 6.79 10.58 -16.99
N PHE A 167 7.25 11.54 -16.21
CA PHE A 167 7.84 11.31 -14.90
C PHE A 167 6.81 11.61 -13.80
N ILE A 168 6.42 10.60 -13.05
CA ILE A 168 5.43 10.69 -11.97
C ILE A 168 6.13 10.43 -10.64
N VAL A 169 5.92 11.30 -9.65
CA VAL A 169 6.37 11.14 -8.26
C VAL A 169 5.14 11.21 -7.36
N THR A 170 4.93 10.18 -6.55
CA THR A 170 3.80 10.08 -5.65
C THR A 170 4.13 9.20 -4.44
N SER A 171 3.27 9.19 -3.44
CA SER A 171 3.23 8.15 -2.40
C SER A 171 1.92 7.37 -2.49
N ASP A 172 1.90 6.16 -1.98
CA ASP A 172 0.73 5.30 -1.86
C ASP A 172 -0.22 5.76 -0.74
N HIS A 173 0.33 6.30 0.34
CA HIS A 173 -0.39 6.87 1.49
C HIS A 173 0.51 7.89 2.22
N GLY A 174 -0.05 8.52 3.24
CA GLY A 174 0.68 9.27 4.24
C GLY A 174 0.66 8.55 5.60
N HIS A 175 0.87 9.28 6.70
CA HIS A 175 0.91 8.70 8.04
C HIS A 175 0.13 9.56 9.05
N GLU A 176 -0.50 8.88 10.01
CA GLU A 176 -1.06 9.48 11.23
C GLU A 176 -0.12 9.21 12.42
N VAL A 177 -0.09 10.09 13.39
CA VAL A 177 0.63 9.85 14.67
C VAL A 177 -0.17 8.86 15.51
N ILE A 178 0.47 7.90 16.16
CA ILE A 178 -0.21 6.96 17.06
C ILE A 178 -0.21 7.50 18.49
N GLY A 179 -1.40 7.66 19.05
CA GLY A 179 -1.62 8.13 20.41
C GLY A 179 -1.99 7.06 21.41
N ASP A 180 -2.68 6.03 20.96
CA ASP A 180 -3.08 4.87 21.79
C ASP A 180 -3.34 3.64 20.91
N SER A 181 -3.54 2.47 21.53
CA SER A 181 -3.78 1.22 20.82
C SER A 181 -4.82 0.35 21.49
N ILE A 182 -5.43 -0.57 20.73
CA ILE A 182 -6.44 -1.51 21.20
C ILE A 182 -6.29 -2.88 20.54
N HIS A 183 -6.35 -3.94 21.32
CA HIS A 183 -6.55 -5.31 20.84
C HIS A 183 -8.05 -5.58 20.62
N ILE A 184 -8.56 -5.31 19.41
CA ILE A 184 -9.99 -5.49 19.10
C ILE A 184 -10.45 -6.93 19.34
N SER A 185 -9.66 -7.94 18.97
CA SER A 185 -10.00 -9.35 19.21
C SER A 185 -10.19 -9.65 20.67
N GLN A 186 -9.31 -9.13 21.54
CA GLN A 186 -9.41 -9.32 23.00
C GLN A 186 -10.62 -8.57 23.57
N TRP A 187 -10.86 -7.35 23.09
CA TRP A 187 -12.03 -6.57 23.48
C TRP A 187 -13.34 -7.30 23.11
N LEU A 188 -13.46 -7.81 21.88
CA LEU A 188 -14.62 -8.59 21.43
C LEU A 188 -14.81 -9.84 22.30
N ALA A 189 -13.73 -10.58 22.58
CA ALA A 189 -13.77 -11.76 23.45
C ALA A 189 -14.27 -11.43 24.87
N ALA A 190 -13.76 -10.34 25.47
CA ALA A 190 -14.18 -9.87 26.79
C ALA A 190 -15.65 -9.40 26.81
N ASN A 191 -16.20 -9.01 25.66
CA ASN A 191 -17.58 -8.55 25.50
C ASN A 191 -18.53 -9.63 24.95
N GLY A 192 -18.21 -10.92 25.17
CA GLY A 192 -19.10 -12.05 24.95
C GLY A 192 -19.02 -12.69 23.57
N LEU A 193 -17.91 -12.48 22.84
CA LEU A 193 -17.63 -13.11 21.54
C LEU A 193 -16.39 -14.05 21.60
N SER A 194 -16.02 -14.50 22.80
CA SER A 194 -14.84 -15.37 22.98
C SER A 194 -14.97 -16.69 22.23
N HIS A 195 -16.17 -17.28 22.21
CA HIS A 195 -16.41 -18.55 21.52
C HIS A 195 -16.26 -18.39 20.01
N GLU A 196 -16.85 -17.34 19.43
CA GLU A 196 -16.84 -17.06 17.99
C GLU A 196 -15.42 -16.77 17.47
N ILE A 197 -14.59 -16.09 18.28
CA ILE A 197 -13.17 -15.85 17.95
C ILE A 197 -12.38 -17.16 18.03
N GLN A 198 -12.56 -17.96 19.06
CA GLN A 198 -11.85 -19.24 19.23
C GLN A 198 -12.26 -20.26 18.15
N ALA A 199 -13.53 -20.26 17.75
CA ALA A 199 -14.04 -21.11 16.68
C ALA A 199 -13.59 -20.66 15.27
N GLY A 200 -13.07 -19.43 15.14
CA GLY A 200 -12.75 -18.83 13.84
C GLY A 200 -14.00 -18.34 13.08
N ASP A 201 -15.11 -18.16 13.78
CA ASP A 201 -16.32 -17.55 13.21
C ASP A 201 -16.17 -16.04 13.04
N ILE A 202 -15.29 -15.41 13.82
CA ILE A 202 -14.91 -13.99 13.71
C ILE A 202 -13.39 -13.89 13.71
N CYS A 203 -12.86 -13.16 12.74
CA CYS A 203 -11.45 -12.80 12.67
C CYS A 203 -11.29 -11.29 12.50
N VAL A 204 -10.35 -10.71 13.23
CA VAL A 204 -9.98 -9.29 13.12
C VAL A 204 -8.66 -9.21 12.39
N ALA A 205 -8.64 -8.48 11.28
CA ALA A 205 -7.43 -8.17 10.54
C ALA A 205 -7.13 -6.67 10.72
N GLY A 206 -6.20 -6.35 11.58
CA GLY A 206 -5.69 -4.99 11.77
C GLY A 206 -5.03 -4.46 10.50
N GLN A 207 -5.23 -3.18 10.25
CA GLN A 207 -4.65 -2.44 9.14
C GLN A 207 -3.97 -1.17 9.67
N GLY A 208 -3.37 -1.24 10.86
CA GLY A 208 -2.82 -0.06 11.53
C GLY A 208 -3.92 0.82 12.13
N THR A 209 -4.30 1.89 11.46
CA THR A 209 -5.32 2.84 11.92
C THR A 209 -6.76 2.47 11.53
N SER A 210 -6.97 1.24 11.08
CA SER A 210 -8.28 0.63 10.87
C SER A 210 -8.25 -0.88 11.12
N ALA A 211 -9.41 -1.54 11.11
CA ALA A 211 -9.55 -2.98 11.13
C ALA A 211 -10.60 -3.46 10.14
N LEU A 212 -10.36 -4.62 9.52
CA LEU A 212 -11.36 -5.35 8.78
C LEU A 212 -11.79 -6.58 9.57
N LEU A 213 -13.08 -6.71 9.82
CA LEU A 213 -13.67 -7.83 10.53
C LEU A 213 -14.27 -8.81 9.52
N TYR A 214 -13.77 -10.02 9.54
CA TYR A 214 -14.27 -11.13 8.71
C TYR A 214 -15.06 -12.07 9.59
N ALA A 215 -16.20 -12.57 9.08
CA ALA A 215 -17.07 -13.45 9.85
C ALA A 215 -17.80 -14.47 8.97
N THR A 216 -18.06 -15.64 9.53
CA THR A 216 -19.05 -16.58 9.01
C THR A 216 -20.47 -15.99 9.16
N GLU A 217 -21.49 -16.62 8.59
CA GLU A 217 -22.88 -16.14 8.78
C GLU A 217 -23.30 -16.12 10.26
N HIS A 218 -22.81 -17.10 11.06
CA HIS A 218 -23.02 -17.11 12.50
C HIS A 218 -22.29 -15.93 13.16
N GLY A 219 -21.02 -15.73 12.85
CA GLY A 219 -20.21 -14.63 13.38
C GLY A 219 -20.81 -13.24 13.03
N LYS A 220 -21.35 -13.05 11.81
CA LYS A 220 -22.00 -11.80 11.43
C LYS A 220 -23.22 -11.48 12.29
N ALA A 221 -24.07 -12.48 12.54
CA ALA A 221 -25.23 -12.30 13.42
C ALA A 221 -24.79 -11.85 14.81
N ARG A 222 -23.76 -12.47 15.35
CA ARG A 222 -23.20 -12.14 16.67
C ARG A 222 -22.53 -10.75 16.71
N LEU A 223 -21.82 -10.36 15.65
CA LEU A 223 -21.25 -8.99 15.52
C LEU A 223 -22.35 -7.94 15.46
N THR A 224 -23.44 -8.21 14.74
CA THR A 224 -24.60 -7.31 14.64
C THR A 224 -25.24 -7.03 16.01
N GLU A 225 -25.31 -8.03 16.88
CA GLU A 225 -25.80 -7.83 18.26
C GLU A 225 -24.90 -6.89 19.10
N LYS A 226 -23.64 -6.74 18.70
CA LYS A 226 -22.64 -5.89 19.38
C LYS A 226 -22.42 -4.54 18.72
N LEU A 227 -23.04 -4.29 17.57
CA LEU A 227 -22.74 -3.13 16.73
C LEU A 227 -22.84 -1.80 17.49
N GLU A 228 -23.95 -1.56 18.22
CA GLU A 228 -24.13 -0.35 19.01
C GLU A 228 -23.05 -0.19 20.08
N HIS A 229 -22.66 -1.30 20.73
CA HIS A 229 -21.63 -1.28 21.76
C HIS A 229 -20.25 -0.98 21.16
N ILE A 230 -19.94 -1.52 19.97
CA ILE A 230 -18.70 -1.19 19.23
C ILE A 230 -18.68 0.29 18.85
N GLN A 231 -19.77 0.81 18.27
CA GLN A 231 -19.89 2.21 17.84
C GLN A 231 -19.74 3.23 18.98
N GLN A 232 -20.03 2.85 20.22
CA GLN A 232 -19.92 3.71 21.40
C GLN A 232 -18.53 3.74 22.02
N GLN A 233 -17.57 2.97 21.50
CA GLN A 233 -16.23 2.94 22.07
C GLN A 233 -15.42 4.17 21.67
N GLU A 234 -14.60 4.69 22.58
CA GLU A 234 -13.78 5.88 22.37
C GLU A 234 -12.72 5.71 21.26
N TRP A 235 -12.32 4.47 20.97
CA TRP A 235 -11.38 4.13 19.92
C TRP A 235 -12.01 3.99 18.53
N VAL A 236 -13.33 4.15 18.38
CA VAL A 236 -14.08 4.01 17.12
C VAL A 236 -14.47 5.37 16.59
N ALA A 237 -14.00 5.72 15.40
CA ALA A 237 -14.51 6.87 14.64
C ALA A 237 -15.74 6.50 13.82
N ALA A 238 -15.69 5.36 13.14
CA ALA A 238 -16.79 4.86 12.33
C ALA A 238 -16.76 3.33 12.24
N VAL A 239 -17.93 2.73 12.13
CA VAL A 239 -18.10 1.34 11.68
C VAL A 239 -18.71 1.39 10.29
N LEU A 240 -18.03 0.77 9.34
CA LEU A 240 -18.38 0.76 7.93
C LEU A 240 -19.01 -0.59 7.58
N ASP A 241 -20.18 -0.59 7.00
CA ASP A 241 -20.84 -1.79 6.47
C ASP A 241 -20.28 -2.19 5.10
N ALA A 242 -20.81 -3.27 4.52
CA ALA A 242 -20.34 -3.79 3.24
C ALA A 242 -20.59 -2.82 2.06
N GLU A 243 -21.64 -2.01 2.11
CA GLU A 243 -21.93 -1.00 1.07
C GLU A 243 -20.94 0.17 1.15
N GLN A 244 -20.67 0.68 2.34
CA GLN A 244 -19.70 1.74 2.57
C GLN A 244 -18.28 1.28 2.22
N LEU A 245 -17.91 0.04 2.53
CA LEU A 245 -16.62 -0.55 2.14
C LEU A 245 -16.52 -0.70 0.62
N ALA A 246 -17.60 -1.07 -0.07
CA ALA A 246 -17.62 -1.15 -1.53
C ALA A 246 -17.44 0.24 -2.18
N GLN A 247 -17.99 1.30 -1.60
CA GLN A 247 -17.79 2.69 -2.05
C GLN A 247 -16.32 3.14 -1.89
N LEU A 248 -15.58 2.54 -0.97
CA LEU A 248 -14.14 2.74 -0.78
C LEU A 248 -13.27 1.83 -1.67
N GLY A 249 -13.87 1.07 -2.57
CA GLY A 249 -13.15 0.17 -3.48
C GLY A 249 -12.86 -1.23 -2.91
N LEU A 250 -13.39 -1.56 -1.72
CA LEU A 250 -13.31 -2.90 -1.16
C LEU A 250 -14.53 -3.71 -1.64
N PRO A 251 -14.37 -4.61 -2.63
CA PRO A 251 -15.50 -5.33 -3.18
C PRO A 251 -16.18 -6.20 -2.13
N ALA A 252 -17.48 -6.33 -2.23
CA ALA A 252 -18.26 -7.21 -1.37
C ALA A 252 -17.68 -8.64 -1.37
N SER A 253 -17.30 -9.11 -0.21
CA SER A 253 -16.79 -10.45 0.02
C SER A 253 -17.78 -11.19 0.91
N ARG A 254 -17.93 -12.50 0.67
CA ARG A 254 -18.83 -13.32 1.47
C ARG A 254 -18.53 -13.24 2.97
N HIS A 255 -17.28 -13.03 3.34
CA HIS A 255 -16.84 -13.08 4.73
C HIS A 255 -16.47 -11.71 5.32
N LEU A 256 -16.29 -10.66 4.52
CA LEU A 256 -16.06 -9.32 5.04
C LEU A 256 -17.36 -8.79 5.66
N ALA A 257 -17.38 -8.65 6.97
CA ALA A 257 -18.56 -8.28 7.72
C ALA A 257 -18.66 -6.76 7.93
N MET A 258 -17.58 -6.12 8.32
CA MET A 258 -17.50 -4.67 8.57
C MET A 258 -16.06 -4.18 8.60
N GLY A 259 -15.89 -2.86 8.45
CA GLY A 259 -14.65 -2.14 8.73
C GLY A 259 -14.81 -1.26 9.97
N ILE A 260 -13.73 -1.05 10.70
CA ILE A 260 -13.68 -0.08 11.80
C ILE A 260 -12.58 0.93 11.47
N ASP A 261 -12.94 2.20 11.33
CA ASP A 261 -12.00 3.31 11.28
C ASP A 261 -11.72 3.79 12.69
N MET A 262 -10.42 3.94 13.04
CA MET A 262 -10.02 4.25 14.41
C MET A 262 -10.20 5.74 14.71
N ALA A 263 -10.54 6.06 15.97
CA ALA A 263 -10.78 7.44 16.41
C ALA A 263 -9.50 8.28 16.45
N ARG A 264 -9.67 9.59 16.29
CA ARG A 264 -8.63 10.61 16.43
C ARG A 264 -8.78 11.40 17.71
N PHE A 265 -7.68 11.92 18.21
CA PHE A 265 -7.66 12.92 19.28
C PHE A 265 -6.82 14.13 18.90
N ASP A 266 -7.23 15.29 19.44
CA ASP A 266 -6.54 16.54 19.24
C ASP A 266 -5.34 16.65 20.19
N THR A 267 -4.23 16.02 19.81
CA THR A 267 -2.95 16.13 20.50
C THR A 267 -1.89 16.63 19.54
N VAL A 268 -0.80 17.13 20.09
CA VAL A 268 0.37 17.56 19.33
C VAL A 268 1.56 16.80 19.86
N ASN A 269 2.34 16.13 18.97
CA ASN A 269 3.53 15.42 19.39
C ASN A 269 4.67 16.38 19.77
N ALA A 270 5.79 15.85 20.25
CA ALA A 270 6.95 16.63 20.69
C ALA A 270 7.56 17.52 19.59
N TYR A 271 7.24 17.28 18.34
CA TYR A 271 7.76 17.98 17.17
C TYR A 271 6.76 18.91 16.50
N GLY A 272 5.61 19.15 17.14
CA GLY A 272 4.59 20.06 16.63
C GLY A 272 3.65 19.47 15.58
N VAL A 273 3.70 18.17 15.33
CA VAL A 273 2.75 17.48 14.43
C VAL A 273 1.44 17.24 15.18
N SER A 274 0.35 17.80 14.65
CA SER A 274 -0.98 17.75 15.25
C SER A 274 -1.78 16.51 14.84
N GLY A 275 -2.67 16.09 15.72
CA GLY A 275 -3.52 14.93 15.58
C GLY A 275 -2.80 13.65 16.04
N ALA A 276 -3.58 12.74 16.54
CA ALA A 276 -3.15 11.36 16.80
C ALA A 276 -4.34 10.44 16.60
N ARG A 277 -4.08 9.15 16.38
CA ARG A 277 -5.12 8.14 16.20
C ARG A 277 -4.92 6.97 17.15
N TRP A 278 -6.01 6.28 17.40
CA TRP A 278 -5.96 4.91 17.88
C TRP A 278 -5.41 4.01 16.78
N MET A 279 -4.76 2.94 17.20
CA MET A 279 -4.23 1.91 16.32
C MET A 279 -4.74 0.54 16.77
N VAL A 280 -4.92 -0.36 15.82
CA VAL A 280 -5.20 -1.76 16.11
C VAL A 280 -3.89 -2.47 16.43
N GLU A 281 -3.81 -3.03 17.62
CA GLU A 281 -2.67 -3.86 18.03
C GLU A 281 -2.90 -5.31 17.61
N ASP A 282 -2.08 -5.79 16.68
CA ASP A 282 -2.11 -7.14 16.17
C ASP A 282 -0.84 -7.90 16.59
N GLY A 283 -0.99 -8.93 17.39
CA GLY A 283 0.10 -9.82 17.75
C GLY A 283 0.87 -9.43 19.02
N GLU A 284 2.02 -10.09 19.21
CA GLU A 284 2.83 -10.00 20.46
C GLU A 284 3.82 -8.82 20.49
N LYS A 285 4.03 -8.14 19.37
CA LYS A 285 4.94 -6.99 19.30
C LYS A 285 4.18 -5.73 19.69
N GLY A 286 4.62 -5.09 20.75
CA GLY A 286 4.04 -3.81 21.19
C GLY A 286 4.12 -2.74 20.12
N VAL A 287 3.21 -1.77 20.20
CA VAL A 287 3.13 -0.62 19.30
C VAL A 287 4.19 0.41 19.68
N ALA A 288 4.86 0.97 18.66
CA ALA A 288 5.72 2.14 18.85
C ALA A 288 4.84 3.40 18.99
N MET A 289 4.55 3.79 20.22
CA MET A 289 3.72 4.96 20.52
C MET A 289 4.35 6.24 19.98
N HIS A 290 3.49 7.14 19.51
CA HIS A 290 3.84 8.43 18.90
C HIS A 290 4.56 8.35 17.55
N CYS A 291 4.88 7.14 17.05
CA CYS A 291 5.38 6.93 15.70
C CYS A 291 4.26 7.08 14.66
N GLY A 292 4.62 7.03 13.38
CA GLY A 292 3.66 7.07 12.28
C GLY A 292 3.04 5.71 12.01
N GLN A 293 1.78 5.70 11.61
CA GLN A 293 1.06 4.53 11.13
C GLN A 293 -0.01 4.95 10.11
N HIS A 294 -0.51 4.00 9.35
CA HIS A 294 -1.47 4.21 8.27
C HIS A 294 -2.43 3.02 8.14
N GLY A 295 -3.39 3.12 7.21
CA GLY A 295 -4.32 2.04 6.84
C GLY A 295 -5.78 2.32 7.19
N GLY A 296 -6.09 3.53 7.66
CA GLY A 296 -7.44 4.03 7.94
C GLY A 296 -7.89 5.14 6.98
N LEU A 297 -8.85 5.93 7.44
CA LEU A 297 -9.46 7.01 6.66
C LEU A 297 -9.04 8.42 7.14
N GLY A 298 -7.95 8.51 7.89
CA GLY A 298 -7.44 9.78 8.39
C GLY A 298 -6.94 10.72 7.28
N PRO A 299 -7.11 12.04 7.43
CA PRO A 299 -6.75 12.97 6.38
C PRO A 299 -5.22 13.04 6.13
N GLN A 300 -4.38 12.69 7.10
CA GLN A 300 -2.93 12.72 6.94
C GLN A 300 -2.39 11.44 6.28
N GLU A 301 -3.14 10.35 6.31
CA GLU A 301 -2.77 9.10 5.66
C GLU A 301 -3.42 8.90 4.28
N THR A 302 -4.59 9.54 4.02
CA THR A 302 -5.35 9.36 2.76
C THR A 302 -5.12 10.44 1.71
N HIS A 303 -4.25 11.43 1.97
CA HIS A 303 -3.96 12.51 1.04
C HIS A 303 -2.49 12.49 0.59
N PRO A 304 -2.06 11.46 -0.18
CA PRO A 304 -0.73 11.46 -0.77
C PRO A 304 -0.58 12.62 -1.77
N PHE A 305 0.67 13.02 -1.99
CA PHE A 305 0.98 14.02 -3.02
C PHE A 305 1.10 13.36 -4.39
N LEU A 306 0.98 14.18 -5.46
CA LEU A 306 1.20 13.76 -6.83
C LEU A 306 1.90 14.87 -7.62
N PHE A 307 3.07 14.56 -8.19
CA PHE A 307 3.74 15.38 -9.18
C PHE A 307 3.82 14.65 -10.51
N ILE A 308 3.45 15.33 -11.58
CA ILE A 308 3.60 14.82 -12.94
C ILE A 308 4.45 15.82 -13.71
N ASN A 309 5.55 15.37 -14.29
CA ASN A 309 6.42 16.15 -15.13
C ASN A 309 6.48 15.55 -16.56
N HIS A 310 6.12 16.36 -17.53
CA HIS A 310 6.28 16.04 -18.95
C HIS A 310 6.68 17.32 -19.70
N PRO A 311 7.70 17.28 -20.58
CA PRO A 311 8.22 18.48 -21.24
C PRO A 311 7.20 19.26 -22.07
N ALA A 312 6.15 18.60 -22.56
CA ALA A 312 5.09 19.25 -23.34
C ALA A 312 4.06 20.02 -22.49
N HIS A 313 4.09 19.89 -21.16
CA HIS A 313 3.13 20.55 -20.28
C HIS A 313 3.76 21.71 -19.52
N ALA A 314 3.07 22.85 -19.47
CA ALA A 314 3.49 23.97 -18.64
C ALA A 314 3.30 23.64 -17.16
N ALA A 315 4.16 24.20 -16.31
CA ALA A 315 4.02 24.06 -14.85
C ALA A 315 2.69 24.67 -14.39
N ALA A 316 1.90 23.89 -13.70
CA ALA A 316 0.63 24.30 -13.13
C ALA A 316 0.37 23.55 -11.79
N THR A 317 -0.37 24.21 -10.90
CA THR A 317 -0.88 23.55 -9.68
C THR A 317 -2.34 23.21 -9.91
N MET A 318 -2.68 21.94 -9.85
CA MET A 318 -4.06 21.50 -9.90
C MET A 318 -4.68 21.63 -8.52
N THR A 319 -5.83 22.31 -8.46
CA THR A 319 -6.64 22.44 -7.22
C THR A 319 -7.75 21.40 -7.14
N GLN A 320 -8.03 20.71 -8.25
CA GLN A 320 -8.98 19.60 -8.27
C GLN A 320 -8.36 18.38 -7.57
N ARG A 321 -9.15 17.70 -6.75
CA ARG A 321 -8.73 16.43 -6.16
C ARG A 321 -8.55 15.38 -7.25
N THR A 322 -7.43 14.67 -7.16
CA THR A 322 -7.12 13.48 -7.96
C THR A 322 -7.09 12.26 -7.04
N SER A 323 -7.07 11.08 -7.61
CA SER A 323 -7.03 9.83 -6.88
C SER A 323 -5.88 8.95 -7.36
N LEU A 324 -5.38 8.06 -6.50
CA LEU A 324 -4.39 7.05 -6.91
C LEU A 324 -4.90 6.15 -8.05
N VAL A 325 -6.21 5.93 -8.14
CA VAL A 325 -6.81 5.16 -9.25
C VAL A 325 -6.71 5.88 -10.60
N ASP A 326 -6.40 7.19 -10.63
CA ASP A 326 -6.20 7.97 -11.86
C ASP A 326 -4.83 7.70 -12.50
N ILE A 327 -3.87 7.14 -11.76
CA ILE A 327 -2.50 6.91 -12.25
C ILE A 327 -2.48 5.86 -13.37
N ALA A 328 -3.19 4.74 -13.21
CA ALA A 328 -3.18 3.66 -14.20
C ALA A 328 -3.73 4.11 -15.56
N PRO A 329 -4.94 4.70 -15.68
CA PRO A 329 -5.43 5.21 -16.96
C PRO A 329 -4.55 6.35 -17.52
N THR A 330 -3.94 7.18 -16.67
CA THR A 330 -2.98 8.21 -17.11
C THR A 330 -1.76 7.60 -17.80
N ILE A 331 -1.16 6.56 -17.23
CA ILE A 331 -0.02 5.84 -17.83
C ILE A 331 -0.42 5.19 -19.14
N LEU A 332 -1.55 4.48 -19.20
CA LEU A 332 -1.97 3.77 -20.40
C LEU A 332 -2.36 4.73 -21.53
N ASP A 333 -3.03 5.84 -21.22
CA ASP A 333 -3.33 6.89 -22.21
C ASP A 333 -2.05 7.54 -22.76
N PHE A 334 -1.08 7.85 -21.87
CA PHE A 334 0.23 8.39 -22.28
C PHE A 334 0.94 7.43 -23.24
N LEU A 335 0.94 6.15 -22.95
CA LEU A 335 1.57 5.11 -23.76
C LEU A 335 0.73 4.72 -24.99
N SER A 336 -0.47 5.29 -25.15
CA SER A 336 -1.43 4.93 -26.21
C SER A 336 -1.79 3.43 -26.20
N VAL A 337 -1.85 2.83 -25.02
CA VAL A 337 -2.23 1.42 -24.83
C VAL A 337 -3.73 1.33 -24.61
N PRO A 338 -4.48 0.60 -25.46
CA PRO A 338 -5.91 0.40 -25.27
C PRO A 338 -6.23 -0.30 -23.94
N HIS A 339 -7.20 0.22 -23.24
CA HIS A 339 -7.66 -0.34 -21.96
C HIS A 339 -9.17 -0.27 -21.81
N GLU A 340 -9.70 -1.09 -20.94
CA GLU A 340 -11.11 -1.09 -20.54
C GLU A 340 -11.40 0.14 -19.64
N ALA A 341 -12.67 0.42 -19.37
CA ALA A 341 -13.05 1.44 -18.41
C ALA A 341 -12.48 1.09 -17.02
N MET A 342 -11.88 2.05 -16.36
CA MET A 342 -11.28 1.95 -15.03
C MET A 342 -12.03 2.86 -14.06
N ASP A 343 -11.85 2.64 -12.75
CA ASP A 343 -12.44 3.49 -11.71
C ASP A 343 -11.88 4.91 -11.74
N GLY A 344 -10.63 5.09 -12.18
CA GLY A 344 -9.98 6.38 -12.36
C GLY A 344 -10.12 6.96 -13.76
N GLN A 345 -9.66 8.20 -13.91
CA GLN A 345 -9.63 8.94 -15.17
C GLN A 345 -8.21 9.45 -15.45
N SER A 346 -7.86 9.51 -16.73
CA SER A 346 -6.58 10.08 -17.14
C SER A 346 -6.44 11.56 -16.78
N LEU A 347 -5.32 11.93 -16.22
CA LEU A 347 -4.95 13.29 -15.83
C LEU A 347 -4.30 14.11 -16.96
N LEU A 348 -4.16 13.52 -18.13
CA LEU A 348 -3.56 14.16 -19.33
C LEU A 348 -4.59 14.82 -20.26
N LYS A 349 -5.85 14.87 -19.86
CA LYS A 349 -6.96 15.45 -20.65
C LYS A 349 -7.19 16.90 -20.29
#